data_44578a662430161fabd02ffbf29c30be
#
_entry.id   44578a662430161fabd02ffbf29c30be
#
_cell.length_a   1.000
_cell.length_b   1.000
_cell.length_c   1.000
_cell.angle_alpha   90.00
_cell.angle_beta   90.00
_cell.angle_gamma   90.00
#
_symmetry.space_group_name_H-M   'P 1'
#
loop_
_entity.id
_entity.type
_entity.pdbx_description
1 polymer ?
#
loop_
_entity_poly.entity_id
_entity_poly.type
_entity_poly.pdbx_seq_one_letter_code
_entity_poly.pdbx_strand_id
1 'polypeptide(L)'
;MRTTILFILMLVVLVAGAIGVAASPRFQATTAARPSPSSLLVIEHPTPAPTPTPTPSPTSTPVVTPSGTVTFTVPVYKQLRNLDCETAALQMALAAMGHTYTQNQLIAMQPAPDTRGPVMGPIVNGHKTVKQWGNPYKNFVGNIDGADLVPTGYGIYYPPLVAVAQAHGVPNAEGGEGAANGWTPARIYAEVAAGHPVMAWTETGWDRPYVGYWTTFDEKIQIRYSLIEHVVALSGVSATQVRVNDPWHSGSQYWFSKAAFERSWADFNNMAIVFK
;
A
#
# COMPACT_ATOMS: atom_id res chain seq x y z
N MET A 1 -35.57 48.55 9.41
CA MET A 1 -34.89 49.88 9.56
C MET A 1 -33.38 49.62 9.62
N ARG A 2 -32.68 50.32 8.72
CA ARG A 2 -31.24 50.61 8.63
C ARG A 2 -30.28 49.43 8.40
N THR A 3 -30.00 49.25 7.13
CA THR A 3 -28.86 48.68 6.44
C THR A 3 -27.58 49.39 6.83
N THR A 4 -26.50 48.63 7.13
CA THR A 4 -25.12 49.17 7.16
C THR A 4 -24.26 48.30 6.26
N ILE A 5 -23.87 48.84 5.13
CA ILE A 5 -22.95 48.30 4.15
C ILE A 5 -21.55 48.75 4.57
N LEU A 6 -20.63 47.81 4.76
CA LEU A 6 -19.23 48.12 5.02
C LEU A 6 -18.40 47.78 3.75
N PHE A 7 -17.88 48.83 3.09
CA PHE A 7 -16.93 48.76 2.01
C PHE A 7 -15.54 48.54 2.59
N ILE A 8 -14.82 47.47 2.15
CA ILE A 8 -13.40 47.33 2.39
C ILE A 8 -12.66 47.66 1.11
N LEU A 9 -11.83 48.70 1.18
CA LEU A 9 -10.95 49.19 0.12
C LEU A 9 -9.81 48.19 -0.10
N MET A 10 -9.61 47.78 -1.35
CA MET A 10 -8.49 46.95 -1.79
C MET A 10 -7.33 47.88 -2.17
N LEU A 11 -6.22 47.85 -1.40
CA LEU A 11 -5.00 48.59 -1.67
C LEU A 11 -4.12 47.77 -2.61
N VAL A 12 -3.95 48.20 -3.86
CA VAL A 12 -3.00 47.61 -4.82
C VAL A 12 -1.65 48.34 -4.65
N VAL A 13 -0.64 47.59 -4.21
CA VAL A 13 0.76 48.08 -4.21
C VAL A 13 1.47 47.55 -5.48
N LEU A 14 1.77 48.46 -6.39
CA LEU A 14 2.62 48.24 -7.52
C LEU A 14 4.10 48.39 -7.07
N VAL A 15 4.87 47.31 -7.13
CA VAL A 15 6.34 47.35 -7.00
C VAL A 15 6.95 47.15 -8.38
N ALA A 16 7.54 48.24 -8.90
CA ALA A 16 8.39 48.20 -10.09
C ALA A 16 9.79 47.74 -9.66
N GLY A 17 10.24 46.59 -10.14
CA GLY A 17 11.58 46.05 -9.93
C GLY A 17 12.39 46.05 -11.24
N ALA A 18 13.55 46.71 -11.21
CA ALA A 18 14.44 46.96 -12.31
C ALA A 18 15.04 45.69 -12.95
N ILE A 19 15.15 45.72 -14.29
CA ILE A 19 15.82 44.70 -15.12
C ILE A 19 17.32 44.93 -15.03
N GLY A 20 18.05 44.04 -14.36
CA GLY A 20 19.50 43.94 -14.39
C GLY A 20 19.96 43.00 -15.50
N VAL A 21 20.59 43.52 -16.55
CA VAL A 21 21.24 42.75 -17.62
C VAL A 21 22.59 42.27 -17.11
N ALA A 22 22.73 40.97 -16.86
CA ALA A 22 24.01 40.34 -16.54
C ALA A 22 24.67 39.82 -17.83
N ALA A 23 25.89 40.35 -18.13
CA ALA A 23 26.70 39.93 -19.26
C ALA A 23 27.28 38.53 -19.08
N SER A 24 27.16 37.71 -20.10
CA SER A 24 27.75 36.35 -20.17
C SER A 24 29.27 36.42 -20.42
N PRO A 25 30.09 35.61 -19.72
CA PRO A 25 31.52 35.50 -20.08
C PRO A 25 31.70 34.64 -21.33
N ARG A 26 32.50 35.19 -22.28
CA ARG A 26 32.95 34.47 -23.47
C ARG A 26 33.94 33.37 -23.08
N PHE A 27 33.62 32.15 -23.41
CA PHE A 27 34.59 31.04 -23.40
C PHE A 27 35.53 31.16 -24.59
N GLN A 28 36.83 31.30 -24.32
CA GLN A 28 37.90 31.15 -25.29
C GLN A 28 38.18 29.66 -25.53
N ALA A 29 38.07 29.23 -26.78
CA ALA A 29 38.43 27.90 -27.19
C ALA A 29 39.96 27.79 -27.24
N THR A 30 40.56 26.97 -26.40
CA THR A 30 41.95 26.55 -26.46
C THR A 30 42.05 25.36 -27.43
N THR A 31 42.76 25.59 -28.55
CA THR A 31 43.13 24.57 -29.52
C THR A 31 44.14 23.60 -28.90
N ALA A 32 43.70 22.39 -28.60
CA ALA A 32 44.59 21.30 -28.19
C ALA A 32 45.16 20.59 -29.41
N ALA A 33 46.48 20.39 -29.41
CA ALA A 33 47.26 19.77 -30.46
C ALA A 33 46.87 18.28 -30.66
N ARG A 34 46.87 17.87 -31.94
CA ARG A 34 46.60 16.52 -32.43
C ARG A 34 47.81 15.61 -32.12
N PRO A 35 47.67 14.46 -31.40
CA PRO A 35 48.75 13.47 -31.31
C PRO A 35 48.79 12.62 -32.59
N SER A 36 50.05 12.30 -33.01
CA SER A 36 50.37 11.42 -34.13
C SER A 36 49.95 9.96 -33.89
N PRO A 37 49.68 9.21 -34.96
CA PRO A 37 49.29 7.81 -34.82
C PRO A 37 50.52 6.92 -34.65
N SER A 38 50.61 6.20 -33.55
CA SER A 38 51.56 5.11 -33.41
C SER A 38 50.96 3.96 -32.61
N SER A 39 51.15 2.81 -33.16
CA SER A 39 50.98 1.46 -32.59
C SER A 39 49.57 0.87 -32.68
N LEU A 40 49.39 -0.01 -33.64
CA LEU A 40 48.36 -1.02 -33.69
C LEU A 40 48.56 -1.99 -32.51
N LEU A 41 47.76 -1.82 -31.45
CA LEU A 41 47.59 -2.86 -30.46
C LEU A 41 46.61 -3.90 -31.02
N VAL A 42 47.13 -5.12 -31.22
CA VAL A 42 46.31 -6.29 -31.52
C VAL A 42 45.44 -6.55 -30.29
N ILE A 43 44.17 -6.27 -30.37
CA ILE A 43 43.22 -6.63 -29.34
C ILE A 43 42.88 -8.12 -29.56
N GLU A 44 43.43 -8.99 -28.74
CA GLU A 44 42.95 -10.36 -28.64
C GLU A 44 41.51 -10.33 -28.11
N HIS A 45 40.58 -10.86 -28.89
CA HIS A 45 39.18 -11.03 -28.48
C HIS A 45 39.14 -12.08 -27.38
N PRO A 46 38.64 -11.80 -26.17
CA PRO A 46 38.43 -12.82 -25.18
C PRO A 46 37.42 -13.85 -25.68
N THR A 47 37.80 -15.12 -25.56
CA THR A 47 36.91 -16.25 -25.86
C THR A 47 35.63 -16.08 -25.05
N PRO A 48 34.43 -16.15 -25.69
CA PRO A 48 33.18 -16.01 -24.96
C PRO A 48 33.07 -17.06 -23.87
N ALA A 49 32.77 -16.63 -22.64
CA ALA A 49 32.53 -17.51 -21.52
C ALA A 49 31.36 -18.43 -21.84
N PRO A 50 31.34 -19.70 -21.41
CA PRO A 50 30.23 -20.60 -21.65
C PRO A 50 28.94 -20.01 -21.09
N THR A 51 27.91 -19.93 -21.91
CA THR A 51 26.55 -19.51 -21.51
C THR A 51 26.08 -20.40 -20.38
N PRO A 52 25.67 -19.86 -19.22
CA PRO A 52 25.17 -20.69 -18.12
C PRO A 52 23.96 -21.46 -18.60
N THR A 53 23.99 -22.77 -18.41
CA THR A 53 22.84 -23.67 -18.66
C THR A 53 21.68 -23.17 -17.78
N PRO A 54 20.47 -22.96 -18.32
CA PRO A 54 19.35 -22.52 -17.52
C PRO A 54 19.10 -23.54 -16.40
N THR A 55 19.19 -23.10 -15.18
CA THR A 55 18.77 -23.89 -14.01
C THR A 55 17.28 -24.18 -14.18
N PRO A 56 16.82 -25.45 -14.07
CA PRO A 56 15.42 -25.76 -14.20
C PRO A 56 14.63 -24.93 -13.16
N SER A 57 13.64 -24.20 -13.63
CA SER A 57 12.72 -23.44 -12.79
C SER A 57 12.07 -24.44 -11.82
N PRO A 58 11.96 -24.13 -10.52
CA PRO A 58 11.32 -25.03 -9.58
C PRO A 58 9.90 -25.30 -10.05
N THR A 59 9.60 -26.56 -10.29
CA THR A 59 8.25 -27.02 -10.61
C THR A 59 7.38 -26.67 -9.41
N SER A 60 6.40 -25.78 -9.60
CA SER A 60 5.44 -25.44 -8.56
C SER A 60 4.70 -26.70 -8.14
N THR A 61 4.91 -27.15 -6.91
CA THR A 61 4.12 -28.22 -6.31
C THR A 61 2.66 -27.77 -6.36
N PRO A 62 1.72 -28.57 -6.90
CA PRO A 62 0.32 -28.18 -6.91
C PRO A 62 -0.16 -28.01 -5.48
N VAL A 63 -0.55 -26.79 -5.11
CA VAL A 63 -1.17 -26.52 -3.82
C VAL A 63 -2.56 -27.15 -3.85
N VAL A 64 -2.75 -28.21 -3.08
CA VAL A 64 -4.03 -28.90 -2.95
C VAL A 64 -4.98 -27.93 -2.23
N THR A 65 -5.90 -27.33 -2.96
CA THR A 65 -7.02 -26.60 -2.35
C THR A 65 -7.86 -27.60 -1.59
N PRO A 66 -8.15 -27.38 -0.28
CA PRO A 66 -8.99 -28.31 0.47
C PRO A 66 -10.31 -28.55 -0.26
N SER A 67 -10.67 -29.81 -0.47
CA SER A 67 -11.95 -30.19 -1.11
C SER A 67 -13.15 -29.96 -0.18
N GLY A 68 -12.91 -29.64 1.11
CA GLY A 68 -13.90 -29.37 2.14
C GLY A 68 -13.96 -27.89 2.55
N THR A 69 -15.01 -27.54 3.28
CA THR A 69 -15.14 -26.23 3.94
C THR A 69 -14.40 -26.27 5.27
N VAL A 70 -13.46 -25.35 5.47
CA VAL A 70 -12.74 -25.15 6.73
C VAL A 70 -13.14 -23.81 7.31
N THR A 71 -13.44 -23.76 8.61
CA THR A 71 -13.69 -22.54 9.37
C THR A 71 -13.09 -22.63 10.75
N PHE A 72 -12.69 -21.50 11.29
CA PHE A 72 -12.27 -21.38 12.70
C PHE A 72 -12.78 -20.06 13.28
N THR A 73 -12.76 -19.95 14.60
CA THR A 73 -13.32 -18.79 15.30
C THR A 73 -12.38 -17.60 15.20
N VAL A 74 -12.85 -16.54 14.57
CA VAL A 74 -12.25 -15.19 14.61
C VAL A 74 -13.36 -14.26 15.09
N PRO A 75 -13.17 -13.48 16.17
CA PRO A 75 -14.17 -12.51 16.62
C PRO A 75 -14.43 -11.47 15.52
N VAL A 76 -15.63 -10.92 15.49
CA VAL A 76 -15.99 -9.82 14.59
C VAL A 76 -16.03 -8.53 15.40
N TYR A 77 -15.20 -7.58 15.03
CA TYR A 77 -15.19 -6.24 15.63
C TYR A 77 -15.51 -5.19 14.59
N LYS A 78 -16.36 -4.24 14.96
CA LYS A 78 -16.56 -3.03 14.17
C LYS A 78 -15.36 -2.10 14.31
N GLN A 79 -14.94 -1.45 13.23
CA GLN A 79 -13.97 -0.35 13.33
C GLN A 79 -14.55 0.83 14.13
N LEU A 80 -13.71 1.46 14.96
CA LEU A 80 -14.12 2.55 15.85
C LEU A 80 -13.98 3.93 15.19
N ARG A 81 -13.05 4.05 14.26
CA ARG A 81 -12.76 5.29 13.53
C ARG A 81 -13.20 5.13 12.07
N ASN A 82 -13.18 6.23 11.32
CA ASN A 82 -13.60 6.20 9.92
C ASN A 82 -12.69 5.35 9.04
N LEU A 83 -11.38 5.36 9.31
CA LEU A 83 -10.33 4.74 8.50
C LEU A 83 -9.39 3.86 9.35
N ASP A 84 -9.92 3.01 10.24
CA ASP A 84 -9.11 2.09 11.05
C ASP A 84 -9.44 0.61 10.81
N CYS A 85 -9.90 0.28 9.62
CA CYS A 85 -10.23 -1.09 9.23
C CYS A 85 -9.04 -2.04 9.42
N GLU A 86 -7.82 -1.60 9.17
CA GLU A 86 -6.59 -2.37 9.38
C GLU A 86 -6.37 -2.68 10.86
N THR A 87 -6.62 -1.69 11.74
CA THR A 87 -6.50 -1.88 13.19
C THR A 87 -7.59 -2.81 13.72
N ALA A 88 -8.81 -2.69 13.21
CA ALA A 88 -9.91 -3.57 13.59
C ALA A 88 -9.69 -5.01 13.10
N ALA A 89 -9.20 -5.20 11.88
CA ALA A 89 -8.82 -6.52 11.36
C ALA A 89 -7.63 -7.12 12.14
N LEU A 90 -6.63 -6.30 12.51
CA LEU A 90 -5.54 -6.72 13.39
C LEU A 90 -6.07 -7.17 14.76
N GLN A 91 -7.02 -6.44 15.35
CA GLN A 91 -7.67 -6.81 16.59
C GLN A 91 -8.36 -8.17 16.49
N MET A 92 -9.09 -8.43 15.39
CA MET A 92 -9.73 -9.72 15.12
C MET A 92 -8.72 -10.86 15.05
N ALA A 93 -7.63 -10.66 14.30
CA ALA A 93 -6.61 -11.67 14.09
C ALA A 93 -5.84 -11.98 15.39
N LEU A 94 -5.44 -10.96 16.15
CA LEU A 94 -4.78 -11.15 17.45
C LEU A 94 -5.70 -11.85 18.48
N ALA A 95 -6.97 -11.48 18.51
CA ALA A 95 -7.94 -12.13 19.41
C ALA A 95 -8.16 -13.60 19.04
N ALA A 96 -8.15 -13.96 17.76
CA ALA A 96 -8.19 -15.35 17.32
C ALA A 96 -6.94 -16.16 17.75
N MET A 97 -5.80 -15.48 17.91
CA MET A 97 -4.55 -16.06 18.44
C MET A 97 -4.47 -16.02 19.97
N GLY A 98 -5.54 -15.59 20.67
CA GLY A 98 -5.59 -15.54 22.13
C GLY A 98 -5.10 -14.23 22.76
N HIS A 99 -4.80 -13.21 21.97
CA HIS A 99 -4.27 -11.92 22.43
C HIS A 99 -5.33 -10.82 22.30
N THR A 100 -5.83 -10.31 23.42
CA THR A 100 -6.93 -9.34 23.44
C THR A 100 -6.40 -7.91 23.65
N TYR A 101 -6.67 -7.05 22.68
CA TYR A 101 -6.37 -5.62 22.72
C TYR A 101 -7.59 -4.82 22.27
N THR A 102 -7.71 -3.59 22.73
CA THR A 102 -8.65 -2.62 22.14
C THR A 102 -8.01 -1.97 20.90
N GLN A 103 -8.82 -1.47 19.97
CA GLN A 103 -8.31 -0.74 18.80
C GLN A 103 -7.46 0.48 19.22
N ASN A 104 -7.87 1.23 20.24
CA ASN A 104 -7.08 2.36 20.76
C ASN A 104 -5.69 1.93 21.29
N GLN A 105 -5.59 0.76 21.94
CA GLN A 105 -4.28 0.22 22.33
C GLN A 105 -3.44 -0.12 21.10
N LEU A 106 -4.02 -0.79 20.10
CA LEU A 106 -3.32 -1.15 18.86
C LEU A 106 -2.90 0.08 18.06
N ILE A 107 -3.73 1.13 18.01
CA ILE A 107 -3.36 2.41 17.40
C ILE A 107 -2.15 3.03 18.11
N ALA A 108 -2.13 3.00 19.45
CA ALA A 108 -1.02 3.54 20.25
C ALA A 108 0.29 2.74 20.09
N MET A 109 0.24 1.50 19.64
CA MET A 109 1.40 0.64 19.35
C MET A 109 1.96 0.85 17.94
N GLN A 110 1.19 1.48 17.06
CA GLN A 110 1.63 1.79 15.69
C GLN A 110 2.56 3.00 15.69
N PRO A 111 3.41 3.15 14.65
CA PRO A 111 4.17 4.37 14.47
C PRO A 111 3.27 5.61 14.38
N ALA A 112 3.75 6.76 14.85
CA ALA A 112 3.00 8.02 14.76
C ALA A 112 2.55 8.29 13.32
N PRO A 113 1.31 8.76 13.09
CA PRO A 113 0.78 8.95 11.74
C PRO A 113 1.49 10.08 11.00
N ASP A 114 1.62 9.95 9.70
CA ASP A 114 1.99 11.05 8.81
C ASP A 114 0.74 11.89 8.51
N THR A 115 0.58 12.99 9.22
CA THR A 115 -0.62 13.83 9.14
C THR A 115 -0.60 14.84 7.98
N ARG A 116 0.44 14.84 7.14
CA ARG A 116 0.50 15.70 5.95
C ARG A 116 -0.63 15.36 4.99
N GLY A 117 -1.26 16.40 4.42
CA GLY A 117 -2.29 16.23 3.40
C GLY A 117 -1.71 15.81 2.04
N PRO A 118 -2.53 15.20 1.17
CA PRO A 118 -2.09 14.78 -0.16
C PRO A 118 -1.85 15.97 -1.11
N VAL A 119 -0.92 15.83 -2.02
CA VAL A 119 -0.87 16.62 -3.26
C VAL A 119 -1.74 15.89 -4.28
N MET A 120 -2.84 16.52 -4.68
CA MET A 120 -3.78 15.93 -5.62
C MET A 120 -3.19 15.89 -7.03
N GLY A 121 -3.54 14.86 -7.76
CA GLY A 121 -3.31 14.69 -9.19
C GLY A 121 -4.50 15.19 -10.04
N PRO A 122 -4.44 15.01 -11.36
CA PRO A 122 -5.57 15.29 -12.25
C PRO A 122 -6.73 14.31 -11.98
N ILE A 123 -7.94 14.69 -12.39
CA ILE A 123 -9.06 13.74 -12.44
C ILE A 123 -8.83 12.80 -13.64
N VAL A 124 -8.89 11.49 -13.40
CA VAL A 124 -8.75 10.46 -14.43
C VAL A 124 -10.03 9.62 -14.50
N ASN A 125 -10.70 9.59 -15.64
CA ASN A 125 -11.97 8.88 -15.85
C ASN A 125 -13.03 9.20 -14.77
N GLY A 126 -13.09 10.45 -14.32
CA GLY A 126 -14.00 10.89 -13.25
C GLY A 126 -13.52 10.61 -11.82
N HIS A 127 -12.43 9.93 -11.64
CA HIS A 127 -11.85 9.60 -10.33
C HIS A 127 -10.82 10.65 -9.89
N LYS A 128 -10.88 11.05 -8.62
CA LYS A 128 -9.80 11.83 -7.99
C LYS A 128 -8.55 10.99 -7.92
N THR A 129 -7.39 11.61 -8.17
CA THR A 129 -6.10 10.95 -8.03
C THR A 129 -5.20 11.69 -7.07
N VAL A 130 -4.24 10.97 -6.49
CA VAL A 130 -3.21 11.50 -5.61
C VAL A 130 -1.88 11.44 -6.35
N LYS A 131 -1.13 12.56 -6.35
CA LYS A 131 0.19 12.67 -6.96
C LYS A 131 1.30 12.40 -5.95
N GLN A 132 1.17 12.93 -4.73
CA GLN A 132 2.11 12.70 -3.64
C GLN A 132 1.38 12.62 -2.30
N TRP A 133 1.86 11.73 -1.41
CA TRP A 133 1.39 11.62 -0.04
C TRP A 133 2.43 10.96 0.87
N GLY A 134 2.02 10.56 2.08
CA GLY A 134 2.84 9.80 3.02
C GLY A 134 3.16 8.38 2.54
N ASN A 135 3.90 7.65 3.37
CA ASN A 135 4.32 6.28 3.10
C ASN A 135 3.54 5.29 4.00
N PRO A 136 2.51 4.58 3.49
CA PRO A 136 1.71 3.64 4.28
C PRO A 136 2.51 2.40 4.73
N TYR A 137 3.65 2.11 4.12
CA TYR A 137 4.57 1.06 4.59
C TYR A 137 5.34 1.44 5.86
N LYS A 138 5.24 2.71 6.32
CA LYS A 138 5.90 3.22 7.53
C LYS A 138 4.93 3.68 8.59
N ASN A 139 3.86 4.37 8.18
CA ASN A 139 2.96 5.08 9.07
C ASN A 139 1.53 5.01 8.56
N PHE A 140 0.55 5.23 9.43
CA PHE A 140 -0.77 5.60 8.97
C PHE A 140 -0.68 6.94 8.21
N VAL A 141 -1.31 7.03 7.04
CA VAL A 141 -1.24 8.21 6.17
C VAL A 141 -2.48 9.06 6.32
N GLY A 142 -2.30 10.31 6.73
CA GLY A 142 -3.36 11.28 6.94
C GLY A 142 -4.08 11.16 8.30
N ASN A 143 -5.35 11.51 8.33
CA ASN A 143 -6.20 11.51 9.51
C ASN A 143 -7.05 10.24 9.58
N ILE A 144 -6.94 9.46 10.65
CA ILE A 144 -7.72 8.22 10.87
C ILE A 144 -9.23 8.47 10.98
N ASP A 145 -9.65 9.67 11.38
CA ASP A 145 -11.05 10.11 11.38
C ASP A 145 -11.44 10.86 10.08
N GLY A 146 -10.58 10.83 9.08
CA GLY A 146 -10.75 11.49 7.81
C GLY A 146 -11.67 10.74 6.84
N ALA A 147 -11.45 10.97 5.56
CA ALA A 147 -12.13 10.31 4.47
C ALA A 147 -11.15 9.99 3.35
N ASP A 148 -11.35 8.89 2.67
CA ASP A 148 -10.56 8.40 1.55
C ASP A 148 -11.00 9.00 0.20
N LEU A 149 -12.31 9.04 -0.09
CA LEU A 149 -12.88 9.59 -1.34
C LEU A 149 -12.69 11.11 -1.51
N VAL A 150 -12.53 11.84 -0.39
CA VAL A 150 -12.06 13.23 -0.36
C VAL A 150 -10.82 13.22 0.50
N PRO A 151 -9.65 12.82 -0.04
CA PRO A 151 -8.60 12.24 0.76
C PRO A 151 -8.04 13.21 1.81
N THR A 152 -8.45 12.99 3.04
CA THR A 152 -7.92 13.62 4.26
C THR A 152 -7.25 12.59 5.16
N GLY A 153 -7.49 11.31 4.90
CA GLY A 153 -6.83 10.14 5.46
C GLY A 153 -6.83 9.01 4.44
N TYR A 154 -6.01 8.01 4.67
CA TYR A 154 -5.89 6.85 3.79
C TYR A 154 -5.87 5.56 4.59
N GLY A 155 -4.72 5.15 5.13
CA GLY A 155 -4.55 3.89 5.83
C GLY A 155 -3.09 3.56 6.11
N ILE A 156 -2.85 2.34 6.53
CA ILE A 156 -1.52 1.79 6.83
C ILE A 156 -1.37 0.42 6.17
N TYR A 157 -0.19 0.12 5.61
CA TYR A 157 0.10 -1.16 5.00
C TYR A 157 0.76 -2.14 5.97
N TYR A 158 1.01 -3.37 5.51
CA TYR A 158 1.35 -4.50 6.36
C TYR A 158 2.59 -4.33 7.27
N PRO A 159 3.72 -3.67 6.91
CA PRO A 159 4.95 -3.82 7.69
C PRO A 159 4.85 -3.33 9.14
N PRO A 160 4.27 -2.15 9.45
CA PRO A 160 4.10 -1.73 10.83
C PRO A 160 3.16 -2.64 11.63
N LEU A 161 2.12 -3.19 10.99
CA LEU A 161 1.15 -4.07 11.65
C LEU A 161 1.74 -5.45 11.95
N VAL A 162 2.62 -5.96 11.08
CA VAL A 162 3.42 -7.17 11.36
C VAL A 162 4.30 -6.93 12.58
N ALA A 163 4.99 -5.79 12.65
CA ALA A 163 5.84 -5.47 13.81
C ALA A 163 5.02 -5.41 15.11
N VAL A 164 3.82 -4.81 15.08
CA VAL A 164 2.90 -4.81 16.22
C VAL A 164 2.49 -6.25 16.59
N ALA A 165 2.08 -7.07 15.63
CA ALA A 165 1.68 -8.45 15.89
C ALA A 165 2.82 -9.28 16.50
N GLN A 166 4.03 -9.17 15.94
CA GLN A 166 5.22 -9.89 16.43
C GLN A 166 5.61 -9.48 17.84
N ALA A 167 5.54 -8.19 18.16
CA ALA A 167 5.86 -7.67 19.49
C ALA A 167 4.78 -8.02 20.54
N HIS A 168 3.56 -8.33 20.11
CA HIS A 168 2.40 -8.45 20.98
C HIS A 168 1.71 -9.82 20.91
N GLY A 169 2.50 -10.89 20.81
CA GLY A 169 2.07 -12.25 21.06
C GLY A 169 2.07 -13.19 19.85
N VAL A 170 2.28 -12.69 18.64
CA VAL A 170 2.34 -13.52 17.42
C VAL A 170 3.70 -13.35 16.71
N PRO A 171 4.79 -13.90 17.32
CA PRO A 171 6.16 -13.68 16.82
C PRO A 171 6.39 -14.19 15.39
N ASN A 172 5.56 -15.14 14.93
CA ASN A 172 5.62 -15.71 13.60
C ASN A 172 4.65 -15.05 12.60
N ALA A 173 4.04 -13.90 12.95
CA ALA A 173 3.26 -13.13 12.00
C ALA A 173 4.13 -12.75 10.80
N GLU A 174 3.60 -12.96 9.60
CA GLU A 174 4.32 -12.74 8.35
C GLU A 174 3.44 -11.90 7.42
N GLY A 175 4.00 -10.81 6.89
CA GLY A 175 3.30 -9.94 5.95
C GLY A 175 4.08 -9.75 4.67
N GLY A 176 3.36 -9.45 3.58
CA GLY A 176 3.97 -9.16 2.30
C GLY A 176 2.97 -8.99 1.19
N GLU A 177 3.50 -8.89 -0.03
CA GLU A 177 2.73 -8.64 -1.24
C GLU A 177 3.42 -9.18 -2.49
N GLY A 178 2.65 -9.29 -3.59
CA GLY A 178 3.13 -9.71 -4.90
C GLY A 178 3.10 -11.21 -5.11
N ALA A 179 2.42 -11.65 -6.16
CA ALA A 179 2.36 -13.06 -6.53
C ALA A 179 3.75 -13.64 -6.83
N ALA A 180 4.66 -12.83 -7.41
CA ALA A 180 6.05 -13.23 -7.67
C ALA A 180 6.84 -13.48 -6.37
N ASN A 181 6.43 -12.87 -5.25
CA ASN A 181 7.02 -13.06 -3.93
C ASN A 181 6.30 -14.16 -3.12
N GLY A 182 5.45 -14.95 -3.76
CA GLY A 182 4.73 -16.05 -3.13
C GLY A 182 3.41 -15.66 -2.46
N TRP A 183 2.95 -14.40 -2.55
CA TRP A 183 1.64 -13.98 -2.04
C TRP A 183 0.56 -14.29 -3.08
N THR A 184 0.18 -15.56 -3.11
CA THR A 184 -0.75 -16.11 -4.09
C THR A 184 -2.05 -16.57 -3.43
N PRO A 185 -3.16 -16.64 -4.17
CA PRO A 185 -4.42 -17.19 -3.66
C PRO A 185 -4.24 -18.58 -3.05
N ALA A 186 -3.46 -19.44 -3.71
CA ALA A 186 -3.19 -20.78 -3.24
C ALA A 186 -2.54 -20.80 -1.84
N ARG A 187 -1.53 -19.94 -1.61
CA ARG A 187 -0.88 -19.80 -0.31
C ARG A 187 -1.88 -19.33 0.75
N ILE A 188 -2.59 -18.23 0.49
CA ILE A 188 -3.51 -17.65 1.47
C ILE A 188 -4.62 -18.65 1.85
N TYR A 189 -5.16 -19.38 0.89
CA TYR A 189 -6.18 -20.39 1.17
C TYR A 189 -5.62 -21.59 1.94
N ALA A 190 -4.37 -21.97 1.72
CA ALA A 190 -3.71 -23.00 2.51
C ALA A 190 -3.49 -22.55 3.97
N GLU A 191 -3.09 -21.30 4.20
CA GLU A 191 -2.93 -20.74 5.55
C GLU A 191 -4.28 -20.67 6.28
N VAL A 192 -5.33 -20.18 5.62
CA VAL A 192 -6.69 -20.19 6.20
C VAL A 192 -7.18 -21.62 6.48
N ALA A 193 -6.90 -22.57 5.59
CA ALA A 193 -7.25 -23.97 5.79
C ALA A 193 -6.47 -24.63 6.95
N ALA A 194 -5.28 -24.14 7.24
CA ALA A 194 -4.47 -24.54 8.39
C ALA A 194 -4.96 -23.93 9.73
N GLY A 195 -5.95 -23.02 9.68
CA GLY A 195 -6.50 -22.36 10.88
C GLY A 195 -5.79 -21.03 11.23
N HIS A 196 -4.96 -20.52 10.34
CA HIS A 196 -4.26 -19.26 10.54
C HIS A 196 -5.14 -18.09 10.08
N PRO A 197 -5.43 -17.09 10.93
CA PRO A 197 -6.08 -15.86 10.51
C PRO A 197 -5.24 -15.13 9.48
N VAL A 198 -5.91 -14.54 8.49
CA VAL A 198 -5.24 -13.75 7.43
C VAL A 198 -5.91 -12.41 7.33
N MET A 199 -5.14 -11.31 7.43
CA MET A 199 -5.58 -9.98 7.03
C MET A 199 -5.28 -9.78 5.53
N ALA A 200 -6.20 -9.20 4.79
CA ALA A 200 -6.04 -8.93 3.36
C ALA A 200 -6.54 -7.53 3.01
N TRP A 201 -5.75 -6.79 2.22
CA TRP A 201 -6.12 -5.48 1.68
C TRP A 201 -7.00 -5.64 0.44
N THR A 202 -8.15 -5.01 0.48
CA THR A 202 -9.21 -5.11 -0.54
C THR A 202 -9.84 -3.73 -0.76
N GLU A 203 -10.94 -3.64 -1.48
CA GLU A 203 -11.74 -2.43 -1.57
C GLU A 203 -13.02 -2.55 -0.75
N THR A 204 -13.43 -1.42 -0.17
CA THR A 204 -14.73 -1.26 0.48
C THR A 204 -15.85 -1.65 -0.49
N GLY A 205 -16.76 -2.51 -0.04
CA GLY A 205 -17.90 -2.96 -0.84
C GLY A 205 -17.53 -3.87 -2.02
N TRP A 206 -16.26 -4.27 -2.16
CA TRP A 206 -15.74 -5.09 -3.27
C TRP A 206 -15.91 -4.43 -4.65
N ASP A 207 -16.03 -3.11 -4.65
CA ASP A 207 -16.06 -2.30 -5.86
C ASP A 207 -14.69 -2.29 -6.54
N ARG A 208 -14.66 -1.85 -7.79
CA ARG A 208 -13.42 -1.72 -8.56
C ARG A 208 -13.25 -0.27 -9.02
N PRO A 209 -12.75 0.60 -8.14
CA PRO A 209 -12.48 1.98 -8.49
C PRO A 209 -11.18 2.09 -9.28
N TYR A 210 -10.73 3.32 -9.41
CA TYR A 210 -9.44 3.62 -9.98
C TYR A 210 -8.28 3.15 -9.07
N VAL A 211 -7.42 2.31 -9.62
CA VAL A 211 -6.13 1.96 -9.01
C VAL A 211 -5.06 2.87 -9.59
N GLY A 212 -4.37 3.59 -8.72
CA GLY A 212 -3.35 4.55 -9.09
C GLY A 212 -2.03 4.35 -8.36
N TYR A 213 -1.12 5.31 -8.59
CA TYR A 213 0.15 5.39 -7.88
C TYR A 213 0.40 6.81 -7.43
N TRP A 214 0.82 7.00 -6.17
CA TRP A 214 1.41 8.26 -5.73
C TRP A 214 2.88 8.09 -5.39
N THR A 215 3.64 9.19 -5.41
CA THR A 215 5.03 9.20 -4.95
C THR A 215 5.07 9.66 -3.50
N THR A 216 5.79 8.96 -2.63
CA THR A 216 5.95 9.38 -1.23
C THR A 216 6.69 10.72 -1.14
N PHE A 217 6.40 11.51 -0.07
CA PHE A 217 7.04 12.82 0.11
C PHE A 217 8.56 12.72 0.31
N ASP A 218 8.99 11.75 1.08
CA ASP A 218 10.37 11.67 1.58
C ASP A 218 11.23 10.71 0.74
N GLU A 219 10.85 9.44 0.63
CA GLU A 219 11.65 8.40 -0.02
C GLU A 219 11.54 8.40 -1.55
N LYS A 220 10.55 9.10 -2.12
CA LYS A 220 10.26 9.16 -3.56
C LYS A 220 9.94 7.80 -4.19
N ILE A 221 9.39 6.88 -3.39
CA ILE A 221 8.92 5.59 -3.91
C ILE A 221 7.47 5.68 -4.40
N GLN A 222 7.08 4.74 -5.26
CA GLN A 222 5.73 4.64 -5.78
C GLN A 222 4.88 3.75 -4.87
N ILE A 223 3.74 4.28 -4.45
CA ILE A 223 2.73 3.55 -3.68
C ILE A 223 1.55 3.25 -4.59
N ARG A 224 1.23 1.97 -4.75
CA ARG A 224 0.00 1.53 -5.40
C ARG A 224 -1.17 1.73 -4.43
N TYR A 225 -2.27 2.31 -4.89
CA TYR A 225 -3.42 2.63 -4.06
C TYR A 225 -4.75 2.54 -4.81
N SER A 226 -5.81 2.32 -4.04
CA SER A 226 -7.20 2.65 -4.37
C SER A 226 -7.74 3.60 -3.28
N LEU A 227 -8.55 4.60 -3.65
CA LEU A 227 -9.14 5.53 -2.66
C LEU A 227 -10.34 4.93 -1.91
N ILE A 228 -10.67 3.68 -2.12
CA ILE A 228 -11.63 2.93 -1.30
C ILE A 228 -10.94 1.71 -0.67
N GLU A 229 -9.71 1.93 -0.21
CA GLU A 229 -8.94 0.94 0.51
C GLU A 229 -9.71 0.38 1.70
N HIS A 230 -9.61 -0.92 1.92
CA HIS A 230 -10.25 -1.63 3.02
C HIS A 230 -9.47 -2.88 3.41
N VAL A 231 -9.54 -3.26 4.68
CA VAL A 231 -8.92 -4.48 5.18
C VAL A 231 -9.94 -5.37 5.87
N VAL A 232 -9.89 -6.65 5.53
CA VAL A 232 -10.71 -7.69 6.12
C VAL A 232 -9.86 -8.78 6.75
N ALA A 233 -10.44 -9.54 7.70
CA ALA A 233 -9.82 -10.76 8.21
C ALA A 233 -10.52 -11.99 7.63
N LEU A 234 -9.74 -13.00 7.18
CA LEU A 234 -10.26 -14.27 6.69
C LEU A 234 -10.28 -15.30 7.83
N SER A 235 -11.38 -16.02 7.94
CA SER A 235 -11.66 -16.99 9.01
C SER A 235 -12.19 -18.34 8.51
N GLY A 236 -12.17 -18.54 7.20
CA GLY A 236 -12.57 -19.80 6.58
C GLY A 236 -12.42 -19.81 5.08
N VAL A 237 -12.38 -21.01 4.53
CA VAL A 237 -12.23 -21.26 3.10
C VAL A 237 -13.05 -22.47 2.69
N SER A 238 -13.64 -22.42 1.49
CA SER A 238 -14.32 -23.52 0.83
C SER A 238 -13.74 -23.72 -0.59
N ALA A 239 -14.33 -24.59 -1.38
CA ALA A 239 -13.91 -24.75 -2.77
C ALA A 239 -14.00 -23.45 -3.58
N THR A 240 -15.07 -22.64 -3.37
CA THR A 240 -15.39 -21.46 -4.21
C THR A 240 -15.46 -20.14 -3.45
N GLN A 241 -15.41 -20.16 -2.12
CA GLN A 241 -15.62 -18.98 -1.27
C GLN A 241 -14.57 -18.88 -0.16
N VAL A 242 -14.39 -17.67 0.34
CA VAL A 242 -13.69 -17.33 1.60
C VAL A 242 -14.70 -16.82 2.60
N ARG A 243 -14.49 -17.10 3.89
CA ARG A 243 -15.27 -16.48 4.96
C ARG A 243 -14.55 -15.25 5.47
N VAL A 244 -15.20 -14.11 5.32
CA VAL A 244 -14.70 -12.78 5.61
C VAL A 244 -15.26 -12.29 6.93
N ASN A 245 -14.42 -11.75 7.79
CA ASN A 245 -14.76 -10.92 8.93
C ASN A 245 -14.45 -9.47 8.56
N ASP A 246 -15.49 -8.68 8.36
CA ASP A 246 -15.43 -7.33 7.81
C ASP A 246 -15.70 -6.31 8.92
N PRO A 247 -14.78 -5.38 9.21
CA PRO A 247 -14.97 -4.35 10.23
C PRO A 247 -15.91 -3.21 9.82
N TRP A 248 -16.32 -3.14 8.54
CA TRP A 248 -17.17 -2.10 7.99
C TRP A 248 -18.56 -2.05 8.63
N HIS A 249 -19.17 -0.88 8.68
CA HIS A 249 -20.51 -0.62 9.26
C HIS A 249 -20.60 -1.08 10.74
N SER A 250 -21.34 -2.15 11.00
CA SER A 250 -21.54 -2.72 12.35
C SER A 250 -20.57 -3.87 12.68
N GLY A 251 -19.70 -4.21 11.72
CA GLY A 251 -18.96 -5.47 11.71
C GLY A 251 -19.83 -6.62 11.23
N SER A 252 -19.32 -7.47 10.34
CA SER A 252 -20.06 -8.59 9.79
C SER A 252 -19.16 -9.77 9.45
N GLN A 253 -19.76 -10.96 9.39
CA GLN A 253 -19.09 -12.18 8.91
C GLN A 253 -19.95 -12.81 7.83
N TYR A 254 -19.36 -13.07 6.67
CA TYR A 254 -20.06 -13.63 5.52
C TYR A 254 -19.14 -14.47 4.64
N TRP A 255 -19.75 -15.30 3.78
CA TRP A 255 -19.05 -16.00 2.72
C TRP A 255 -19.04 -15.15 1.45
N PHE A 256 -17.86 -15.06 0.82
CA PHE A 256 -17.65 -14.26 -0.37
C PHE A 256 -16.95 -15.08 -1.46
N SER A 257 -17.27 -14.82 -2.73
CA SER A 257 -16.67 -15.52 -3.87
C SER A 257 -15.15 -15.33 -3.91
N LYS A 258 -14.39 -16.43 -4.04
CA LYS A 258 -12.93 -16.39 -4.24
C LYS A 258 -12.57 -15.52 -5.45
N ALA A 259 -13.26 -15.68 -6.57
CA ALA A 259 -12.98 -14.91 -7.79
C ALA A 259 -13.19 -13.39 -7.60
N ALA A 260 -14.17 -12.96 -6.79
CA ALA A 260 -14.37 -11.55 -6.49
C ALA A 260 -13.35 -11.03 -5.46
N PHE A 261 -13.06 -11.82 -4.42
CA PHE A 261 -12.01 -11.53 -3.45
C PHE A 261 -10.64 -11.37 -4.14
N GLU A 262 -10.23 -12.30 -4.98
CA GLU A 262 -8.94 -12.28 -5.68
C GLU A 262 -8.79 -11.06 -6.58
N ARG A 263 -9.86 -10.60 -7.23
CA ARG A 263 -9.82 -9.38 -8.05
C ARG A 263 -9.57 -8.14 -7.21
N SER A 264 -10.31 -7.97 -6.11
CA SER A 264 -10.14 -6.85 -5.19
C SER A 264 -8.77 -6.87 -4.51
N TRP A 265 -8.34 -8.03 -4.03
CA TRP A 265 -7.04 -8.24 -3.41
C TRP A 265 -5.86 -7.96 -4.36
N ALA A 266 -6.00 -8.29 -5.66
CA ALA A 266 -4.99 -8.00 -6.67
C ALA A 266 -4.79 -6.49 -6.92
N ASP A 267 -5.79 -5.66 -6.63
CA ASP A 267 -5.68 -4.21 -6.75
C ASP A 267 -4.70 -3.63 -5.70
N PHE A 268 -4.46 -4.35 -4.60
CA PHE A 268 -3.41 -4.09 -3.60
C PHE A 268 -2.20 -5.02 -3.74
N ASN A 269 -1.90 -5.49 -4.95
CA ASN A 269 -0.75 -6.36 -5.24
C ASN A 269 -0.72 -7.64 -4.36
N ASN A 270 -1.87 -8.20 -4.02
CA ASN A 270 -2.01 -9.36 -3.15
C ASN A 270 -1.41 -9.14 -1.74
N MET A 271 -1.60 -7.96 -1.17
CA MET A 271 -1.09 -7.61 0.15
C MET A 271 -1.84 -8.34 1.26
N ALA A 272 -1.11 -9.00 2.16
CA ALA A 272 -1.70 -9.70 3.29
C ALA A 272 -0.75 -9.85 4.48
N ILE A 273 -1.33 -10.20 5.65
CA ILE A 273 -0.61 -10.70 6.83
C ILE A 273 -1.20 -12.04 7.22
N VAL A 274 -0.35 -13.03 7.50
CA VAL A 274 -0.70 -14.34 8.05
C VAL A 274 -0.27 -14.39 9.51
N PHE A 275 -1.14 -14.85 10.42
CA PHE A 275 -0.88 -14.97 11.86
C PHE A 275 -0.70 -16.46 12.22
N LYS A 276 0.52 -16.82 12.67
CA LYS A 276 0.93 -18.21 12.95
C LYS A 276 1.40 -18.40 14.39
#